data_59b025588deb354eef4032ff8102856e
#
_entry.id   59b025588deb354eef4032ff8102856e
#
_cell.length_a   1.000
_cell.length_b   1.000
_cell.length_c   1.000
_cell.angle_alpha   90.00
_cell.angle_beta   90.00
_cell.angle_gamma   90.00
#
_symmetry.space_group_name_H-M   'P 1'
#
loop_
_entity.id
_entity.type
_entity.pdbx_description
1 polymer ?
#
loop_
_entity_poly.entity_id
_entity_poly.type
_entity_poly.pdbx_seq_one_letter_code
_entity_poly.pdbx_strand_id
1 'polypeptide(L)'
;MTVTPLPPPPKRPAGRSTARSLHKGQQTRAVILEAALGLSSHMGLEGLSIGALAEVTQMSKSGVFAHFGSREELQIAVIREYHARFEEEVFFPAVREQRGLPRLRALFERWVRRVSIEVDSGCIYISGAVEFDDRPGPVRDALASMVRAWQSALERAIRLSIEAGHLRTDTDTLQMLFEVHGLIL
;
A
#
# COMPACT_ATOMS: atom_id res chain seq x y z
N MET A 1 -32.06 -66.65 -8.70
CA MET A 1 -31.77 -65.38 -9.40
C MET A 1 -31.34 -64.35 -8.35
N THR A 2 -30.05 -64.14 -8.24
CA THR A 2 -29.43 -63.23 -7.26
C THR A 2 -29.24 -61.87 -7.92
N VAL A 3 -29.95 -60.85 -7.44
CA VAL A 3 -29.86 -59.49 -7.94
C VAL A 3 -28.68 -58.77 -7.25
N THR A 4 -27.66 -58.46 -8.01
CA THR A 4 -26.49 -57.67 -7.55
C THR A 4 -26.89 -56.18 -7.42
N PRO A 5 -26.67 -55.51 -6.27
CA PRO A 5 -27.00 -54.09 -6.13
C PRO A 5 -26.07 -53.18 -6.92
N LEU A 6 -26.60 -52.14 -7.54
CA LEU A 6 -25.92 -51.14 -8.31
C LEU A 6 -24.92 -50.33 -7.44
N PRO A 7 -23.73 -50.02 -7.93
CA PRO A 7 -22.77 -49.20 -7.19
C PRO A 7 -23.26 -47.76 -7.00
N PRO A 8 -22.93 -47.08 -5.89
CA PRO A 8 -23.35 -45.70 -5.62
C PRO A 8 -22.72 -44.71 -6.62
N PRO A 9 -23.39 -43.59 -6.95
CA PRO A 9 -22.91 -42.62 -7.89
C PRO A 9 -21.63 -41.91 -7.38
N PRO A 10 -20.75 -41.48 -8.28
CA PRO A 10 -19.50 -40.83 -7.90
C PRO A 10 -19.74 -39.50 -7.19
N LYS A 11 -19.02 -39.28 -6.09
CA LYS A 11 -19.03 -38.00 -5.34
C LYS A 11 -18.52 -36.88 -6.23
N ARG A 12 -19.31 -35.81 -6.37
CA ARG A 12 -18.92 -34.58 -7.10
C ARG A 12 -17.66 -33.95 -6.49
N PRO A 13 -16.70 -33.48 -7.30
CA PRO A 13 -15.47 -32.89 -6.79
C PRO A 13 -15.75 -31.55 -6.09
N ALA A 14 -15.34 -31.46 -4.82
CA ALA A 14 -15.55 -30.28 -3.93
C ALA A 14 -14.73 -29.03 -4.29
N GLY A 15 -13.88 -29.08 -5.33
CA GLY A 15 -12.89 -28.04 -5.62
C GLY A 15 -13.42 -26.74 -6.26
N ARG A 16 -14.57 -26.77 -6.95
CA ARG A 16 -15.10 -25.56 -7.65
C ARG A 16 -15.81 -24.56 -6.74
N SER A 17 -16.37 -25.02 -5.63
CA SER A 17 -17.11 -24.15 -4.68
C SER A 17 -16.17 -23.30 -3.82
N THR A 18 -15.06 -23.87 -3.36
CA THR A 18 -14.06 -23.18 -2.53
C THR A 18 -13.29 -22.10 -3.29
N ALA A 19 -12.87 -22.36 -4.53
CA ALA A 19 -12.19 -21.36 -5.36
C ALA A 19 -13.08 -20.15 -5.66
N ARG A 20 -14.36 -20.35 -5.97
CA ARG A 20 -15.34 -19.27 -6.22
C ARG A 20 -15.64 -18.46 -4.96
N SER A 21 -15.70 -19.10 -3.79
CA SER A 21 -15.90 -18.41 -2.50
C SER A 21 -14.68 -17.58 -2.12
N LEU A 22 -13.46 -18.09 -2.30
CA LEU A 22 -12.22 -17.35 -2.05
C LEU A 22 -12.10 -16.13 -2.97
N HIS A 23 -12.41 -16.27 -4.25
CA HIS A 23 -12.38 -15.16 -5.20
C HIS A 23 -13.39 -14.06 -4.83
N LYS A 24 -14.60 -14.43 -4.41
CA LYS A 24 -15.63 -13.49 -3.95
C LYS A 24 -15.17 -12.75 -2.68
N GLY A 25 -14.56 -13.45 -1.73
CA GLY A 25 -14.00 -12.84 -0.52
C GLY A 25 -12.89 -11.85 -0.80
N GLN A 26 -11.98 -12.16 -1.73
CA GLN A 26 -10.91 -11.26 -2.16
C GLN A 26 -11.48 -10.01 -2.87
N GLN A 27 -12.48 -10.18 -3.71
CA GLN A 27 -13.15 -9.09 -4.39
C GLN A 27 -13.84 -8.13 -3.41
N THR A 28 -14.55 -8.67 -2.42
CA THR A 28 -15.18 -7.87 -1.36
C THR A 28 -14.13 -7.13 -0.54
N ARG A 29 -13.02 -7.78 -0.18
CA ARG A 29 -11.93 -7.14 0.55
C ARG A 29 -11.31 -5.98 -0.24
N ALA A 30 -11.13 -6.11 -1.55
CA ALA A 30 -10.64 -5.05 -2.40
C ALA A 30 -11.58 -3.83 -2.44
N VAL A 31 -12.90 -4.05 -2.52
CA VAL A 31 -13.90 -2.97 -2.46
C VAL A 31 -13.84 -2.22 -1.13
N ILE A 32 -13.69 -2.96 -0.01
CA ILE A 32 -13.57 -2.32 1.31
C ILE A 32 -12.26 -1.51 1.40
N LEU A 33 -11.14 -2.03 0.89
CA LEU A 33 -9.86 -1.30 0.88
C LEU A 33 -9.92 -0.02 0.04
N GLU A 34 -10.59 -0.05 -1.10
CA GLU A 34 -10.80 1.15 -1.93
C GLU A 34 -11.56 2.23 -1.17
N ALA A 35 -12.67 1.87 -0.53
CA ALA A 35 -13.44 2.78 0.30
C ALA A 35 -12.61 3.29 1.51
N ALA A 36 -11.79 2.42 2.11
CA ALA A 36 -10.94 2.75 3.24
C ALA A 36 -9.83 3.75 2.86
N LEU A 37 -9.23 3.60 1.68
CA LEU A 37 -8.25 4.56 1.14
C LEU A 37 -8.89 5.94 0.97
N GLY A 38 -10.06 6.01 0.33
CA GLY A 38 -10.77 7.28 0.15
C GLY A 38 -11.14 7.95 1.48
N LEU A 39 -11.64 7.19 2.46
CA LEU A 39 -11.93 7.73 3.78
C LEU A 39 -10.66 8.21 4.51
N SER A 40 -9.59 7.42 4.47
CA SER A 40 -8.33 7.77 5.15
C SER A 40 -7.66 9.01 4.56
N SER A 41 -7.83 9.27 3.27
CA SER A 41 -7.31 10.49 2.64
C SER A 41 -7.95 11.75 3.22
N HIS A 42 -9.25 11.70 3.56
CA HIS A 42 -9.98 12.86 4.08
C HIS A 42 -9.96 13.00 5.60
N MET A 43 -10.00 11.89 6.33
CA MET A 43 -10.14 11.92 7.80
C MET A 43 -8.93 11.36 8.55
N GLY A 44 -7.87 11.00 7.83
CA GLY A 44 -6.69 10.35 8.38
C GLY A 44 -6.91 8.87 8.72
N LEU A 45 -5.82 8.18 9.03
CA LEU A 45 -5.86 6.77 9.45
C LEU A 45 -6.53 6.61 10.83
N GLU A 46 -6.36 7.59 11.71
CA GLU A 46 -6.98 7.58 13.04
C GLU A 46 -8.51 7.75 12.96
N GLY A 47 -9.01 8.49 11.98
CA GLY A 47 -10.45 8.62 11.73
C GLY A 47 -11.11 7.37 11.17
N LEU A 48 -10.33 6.45 10.59
CA LEU A 48 -10.84 5.25 9.95
C LEU A 48 -11.42 4.27 10.98
N SER A 49 -12.68 3.88 10.79
CA SER A 49 -13.38 2.93 11.66
C SER A 49 -14.17 1.91 10.86
N ILE A 50 -14.37 0.72 11.47
CA ILE A 50 -15.24 -0.34 10.92
C ILE A 50 -16.66 0.21 10.69
N GLY A 51 -17.14 1.11 11.55
CA GLY A 51 -18.46 1.72 11.43
C GLY A 51 -18.60 2.60 10.20
N ALA A 52 -17.67 3.52 9.99
CA ALA A 52 -17.66 4.40 8.82
C ALA A 52 -17.56 3.61 7.50
N LEU A 53 -16.74 2.56 7.48
CA LEU A 53 -16.64 1.67 6.31
C LEU A 53 -17.91 0.90 6.04
N ALA A 54 -18.58 0.39 7.07
CA ALA A 54 -19.84 -0.32 6.94
C ALA A 54 -20.93 0.56 6.27
N GLU A 55 -20.97 1.84 6.64
CA GLU A 55 -21.88 2.84 6.04
C GLU A 55 -21.55 3.09 4.56
N VAL A 56 -20.30 3.42 4.23
CA VAL A 56 -19.89 3.73 2.84
C VAL A 56 -20.02 2.51 1.92
N THR A 57 -19.68 1.31 2.41
CA THR A 57 -19.76 0.08 1.61
C THR A 57 -21.14 -0.56 1.61
N GLN A 58 -22.09 -0.03 2.39
CA GLN A 58 -23.44 -0.61 2.61
C GLN A 58 -23.38 -2.06 3.11
N MET A 59 -22.36 -2.38 3.89
CA MET A 59 -22.16 -3.69 4.52
C MET A 59 -22.50 -3.64 6.00
N SER A 60 -22.75 -4.81 6.61
CA SER A 60 -22.82 -4.88 8.06
C SER A 60 -21.44 -4.70 8.70
N LYS A 61 -21.38 -4.12 9.93
CA LYS A 61 -20.14 -4.01 10.71
C LYS A 61 -19.42 -5.36 10.87
N SER A 62 -20.20 -6.43 11.12
CA SER A 62 -19.67 -7.79 11.23
C SER A 62 -19.09 -8.29 9.90
N GLY A 63 -19.67 -7.90 8.76
CA GLY A 63 -19.17 -8.23 7.43
C GLY A 63 -17.82 -7.58 7.15
N VAL A 64 -17.67 -6.30 7.45
CA VAL A 64 -16.37 -5.59 7.33
C VAL A 64 -15.35 -6.19 8.30
N PHE A 65 -15.71 -6.40 9.56
CA PHE A 65 -14.85 -6.99 10.58
C PHE A 65 -14.32 -8.37 10.18
N ALA A 66 -15.15 -9.21 9.54
CA ALA A 66 -14.74 -10.54 9.08
C ALA A 66 -13.57 -10.51 8.07
N HIS A 67 -13.33 -9.38 7.38
CA HIS A 67 -12.23 -9.23 6.42
C HIS A 67 -10.93 -8.72 7.03
N PHE A 68 -10.97 -8.05 8.18
CA PHE A 68 -9.80 -7.40 8.76
C PHE A 68 -9.55 -7.78 10.22
N GLY A 69 -10.55 -8.25 10.97
CA GLY A 69 -10.42 -8.71 12.35
C GLY A 69 -10.31 -7.60 13.39
N SER A 70 -9.65 -6.49 13.07
CA SER A 70 -9.52 -5.34 13.96
C SER A 70 -9.40 -4.03 13.18
N ARG A 71 -9.55 -2.89 13.88
CA ARG A 71 -9.29 -1.56 13.32
C ARG A 71 -7.80 -1.41 12.95
N GLU A 72 -6.91 -1.89 13.79
CA GLU A 72 -5.46 -1.84 13.59
C GLU A 72 -5.06 -2.62 12.31
N GLU A 73 -5.55 -3.85 12.15
CA GLU A 73 -5.30 -4.64 10.93
C GLU A 73 -5.88 -3.97 9.67
N LEU A 74 -7.01 -3.29 9.79
CA LEU A 74 -7.56 -2.49 8.71
C LEU A 74 -6.63 -1.32 8.35
N GLN A 75 -6.15 -0.55 9.33
CA GLN A 75 -5.23 0.56 9.10
C GLN A 75 -3.93 0.08 8.45
N ILE A 76 -3.35 -1.03 8.91
CA ILE A 76 -2.17 -1.65 8.32
C ILE A 76 -2.46 -2.10 6.87
N ALA A 77 -3.62 -2.66 6.61
CA ALA A 77 -4.01 -3.06 5.25
C ALA A 77 -4.12 -1.85 4.31
N VAL A 78 -4.64 -0.72 4.78
CA VAL A 78 -4.71 0.56 4.03
C VAL A 78 -3.30 1.08 3.73
N ILE A 79 -2.40 1.09 4.71
CA ILE A 79 -1.01 1.52 4.52
C ILE A 79 -0.31 0.66 3.47
N ARG A 80 -0.49 -0.66 3.52
CA ARG A 80 0.11 -1.59 2.55
C ARG A 80 -0.44 -1.39 1.14
N GLU A 81 -1.75 -1.18 1.01
CA GLU A 81 -2.39 -0.91 -0.28
C GLU A 81 -1.93 0.44 -0.85
N TYR A 82 -1.86 1.48 -0.01
CA TYR A 82 -1.30 2.78 -0.40
C TYR A 82 0.13 2.65 -0.90
N HIS A 83 0.97 1.90 -0.17
CA HIS A 83 2.37 1.67 -0.56
C HIS A 83 2.48 0.91 -1.88
N ALA A 84 1.69 -0.14 -2.09
CA ALA A 84 1.67 -0.89 -3.33
C ALA A 84 1.31 0.00 -4.53
N ARG A 85 0.31 0.87 -4.41
CA ARG A 85 -0.05 1.85 -5.45
C ARG A 85 1.06 2.87 -5.68
N PHE A 86 1.70 3.32 -4.63
CA PHE A 86 2.86 4.20 -4.74
C PHE A 86 4.01 3.54 -5.51
N GLU A 87 4.29 2.28 -5.25
CA GLU A 87 5.30 1.52 -6.01
C GLU A 87 4.93 1.41 -7.50
N GLU A 88 3.67 1.09 -7.83
CA GLU A 88 3.21 0.97 -9.21
C GLU A 88 3.24 2.30 -9.98
N GLU A 89 2.92 3.40 -9.33
CA GLU A 89 2.82 4.71 -9.99
C GLU A 89 4.15 5.48 -10.01
N VAL A 90 4.97 5.34 -8.96
CA VAL A 90 6.19 6.10 -8.78
C VAL A 90 7.44 5.25 -8.97
N PHE A 91 7.58 4.17 -8.19
CA PHE A 91 8.82 3.40 -8.10
C PHE A 91 9.08 2.57 -9.36
N PHE A 92 8.18 1.66 -9.73
CA PHE A 92 8.41 0.75 -10.85
C PHE A 92 8.60 1.46 -12.20
N PRO A 93 7.86 2.52 -12.53
CA PRO A 93 8.15 3.27 -13.74
C PRO A 93 9.51 3.98 -13.70
N ALA A 94 9.89 4.54 -12.55
CA ALA A 94 11.17 5.25 -12.42
C ALA A 94 12.38 4.32 -12.51
N VAL A 95 12.30 3.08 -12.00
CA VAL A 95 13.43 2.14 -12.08
C VAL A 95 13.67 1.59 -13.49
N ARG A 96 12.74 1.81 -14.42
CA ARG A 96 12.94 1.50 -15.85
C ARG A 96 13.86 2.51 -16.54
N GLU A 97 14.00 3.71 -15.97
CA GLU A 97 14.92 4.72 -16.48
C GLU A 97 16.39 4.29 -16.31
N GLN A 98 17.27 4.87 -17.12
CA GLN A 98 18.70 4.63 -17.04
C GLN A 98 19.22 4.90 -15.62
N ARG A 99 20.11 4.04 -15.13
CA ARG A 99 20.76 4.21 -13.81
C ARG A 99 21.47 5.56 -13.71
N GLY A 100 21.50 6.13 -12.51
CA GLY A 100 22.07 7.41 -12.21
C GLY A 100 21.05 8.53 -12.19
N LEU A 101 21.45 9.74 -12.58
CA LEU A 101 20.63 10.95 -12.50
C LEU A 101 19.26 10.84 -13.22
N PRO A 102 19.12 10.20 -14.40
CA PRO A 102 17.81 10.04 -15.03
C PRO A 102 16.81 9.31 -14.12
N ARG A 103 17.25 8.22 -13.48
CA ARG A 103 16.40 7.48 -12.52
C ARG A 103 16.08 8.28 -11.27
N LEU A 104 17.07 8.96 -10.68
CA LEU A 104 16.87 9.80 -9.50
C LEU A 104 15.85 10.91 -9.80
N ARG A 105 15.99 11.58 -10.96
CA ARG A 105 15.04 12.59 -11.41
C ARG A 105 13.64 12.01 -11.60
N ALA A 106 13.51 10.85 -12.23
CA ALA A 106 12.21 10.20 -12.44
C ALA A 106 11.53 9.83 -11.13
N LEU A 107 12.26 9.33 -10.12
CA LEU A 107 11.74 9.07 -8.78
C LEU A 107 11.16 10.35 -8.16
N PHE A 108 11.92 11.44 -8.20
CA PHE A 108 11.51 12.71 -7.64
C PHE A 108 10.30 13.31 -8.38
N GLU A 109 10.37 13.45 -9.72
CA GLU A 109 9.31 14.06 -10.52
C GLU A 109 7.98 13.31 -10.43
N ARG A 110 8.02 11.97 -10.39
CA ARG A 110 6.83 11.15 -10.23
C ARG A 110 6.22 11.30 -8.85
N TRP A 111 7.07 11.38 -7.83
CA TRP A 111 6.62 11.63 -6.46
C TRP A 111 5.97 13.01 -6.30
N VAL A 112 6.62 14.07 -6.81
CA VAL A 112 6.05 15.41 -6.84
C VAL A 112 4.67 15.42 -7.52
N ARG A 113 4.58 14.77 -8.69
CA ARG A 113 3.30 14.67 -9.42
C ARG A 113 2.22 13.99 -8.58
N ARG A 114 2.55 12.88 -7.93
CA ARG A 114 1.62 12.18 -7.07
C ARG A 114 1.15 13.05 -5.90
N VAL A 115 2.06 13.66 -5.17
CA VAL A 115 1.72 14.54 -4.03
C VAL A 115 0.88 15.73 -4.51
N SER A 116 1.16 16.30 -5.69
CA SER A 116 0.37 17.38 -6.26
C SER A 116 -1.10 16.98 -6.53
N ILE A 117 -1.35 15.73 -6.89
CA ILE A 117 -2.73 15.21 -7.04
C ILE A 117 -3.37 14.99 -5.67
N GLU A 118 -2.60 14.59 -4.67
CA GLU A 118 -3.06 14.31 -3.30
C GLU A 118 -3.29 15.58 -2.45
N VAL A 119 -2.92 16.78 -2.93
CA VAL A 119 -3.13 18.04 -2.19
C VAL A 119 -4.59 18.23 -1.80
N ASP A 120 -5.52 17.91 -2.69
CA ASP A 120 -6.97 18.10 -2.43
C ASP A 120 -7.60 16.92 -1.67
N SER A 121 -6.99 15.73 -1.74
CA SER A 121 -7.54 14.49 -1.15
C SER A 121 -6.83 14.04 0.13
N GLY A 122 -5.68 14.63 0.45
CA GLY A 122 -4.82 14.22 1.56
C GLY A 122 -3.85 13.09 1.19
N CYS A 123 -2.66 13.16 1.77
CA CYS A 123 -1.57 12.20 1.55
C CYS A 123 -1.37 11.33 2.79
N ILE A 124 -1.68 10.03 2.68
CA ILE A 124 -1.52 9.08 3.79
C ILE A 124 -0.05 8.97 4.24
N TYR A 125 0.90 9.21 3.33
CA TYR A 125 2.33 9.22 3.67
C TYR A 125 2.68 10.32 4.68
N ILE A 126 2.17 11.54 4.44
CA ILE A 126 2.45 12.71 5.29
C ILE A 126 1.57 12.67 6.54
N SER A 127 0.25 12.56 6.36
CA SER A 127 -0.70 12.59 7.48
C SER A 127 -0.48 11.43 8.45
N GLY A 128 -0.27 10.22 7.92
CA GLY A 128 -0.03 9.04 8.75
C GLY A 128 1.25 9.15 9.59
N ALA A 129 2.33 9.72 9.03
CA ALA A 129 3.55 9.97 9.78
C ALA A 129 3.30 10.92 10.97
N VAL A 130 2.53 11.99 10.78
CA VAL A 130 2.17 12.94 11.84
C VAL A 130 1.23 12.32 12.86
N GLU A 131 0.20 11.56 12.42
CA GLU A 131 -0.80 10.96 13.31
C GLU A 131 -0.23 9.90 14.26
N PHE A 132 0.83 9.19 13.83
CA PHE A 132 1.39 8.04 14.56
C PHE A 132 2.84 8.24 15.00
N ASP A 133 3.38 9.43 14.94
CA ASP A 133 4.78 9.71 15.32
C ASP A 133 5.07 9.32 16.79
N ASP A 134 4.20 9.69 17.69
CA ASP A 134 4.31 9.44 19.14
C ASP A 134 3.53 8.22 19.64
N ARG A 135 2.99 7.38 18.74
CA ARG A 135 2.14 6.23 19.06
C ARG A 135 2.81 4.91 18.69
N PRO A 136 3.70 4.35 19.54
CA PRO A 136 4.34 3.06 19.25
C PRO A 136 3.31 1.96 19.06
N GLY A 137 3.56 1.08 18.08
CA GLY A 137 2.69 -0.05 17.77
C GLY A 137 2.74 -0.45 16.27
N PRO A 138 2.00 -1.51 15.89
CA PRO A 138 2.08 -2.10 14.57
C PRO A 138 1.70 -1.15 13.41
N VAL A 139 0.79 -0.19 13.65
CA VAL A 139 0.42 0.81 12.63
C VAL A 139 1.59 1.76 12.36
N ARG A 140 2.22 2.29 13.42
CA ARG A 140 3.43 3.12 13.31
C ARG A 140 4.56 2.35 12.63
N ASP A 141 4.74 1.09 12.98
CA ASP A 141 5.80 0.26 12.40
C ASP A 141 5.59 0.04 10.89
N ALA A 142 4.34 -0.14 10.46
CA ALA A 142 3.98 -0.25 9.05
C ALA A 142 4.27 1.06 8.29
N LEU A 143 3.89 2.22 8.85
CA LEU A 143 4.19 3.53 8.28
C LEU A 143 5.70 3.78 8.20
N ALA A 144 6.41 3.56 9.29
CA ALA A 144 7.86 3.74 9.35
C ALA A 144 8.59 2.81 8.37
N SER A 145 8.10 1.58 8.15
CA SER A 145 8.63 0.66 7.16
C SER A 145 8.46 1.19 5.74
N MET A 146 7.29 1.73 5.42
CA MET A 146 7.00 2.36 4.12
C MET A 146 7.94 3.56 3.87
N VAL A 147 8.09 4.45 4.85
CA VAL A 147 8.98 5.63 4.75
C VAL A 147 10.43 5.20 4.53
N ARG A 148 10.94 4.25 5.33
CA ARG A 148 12.31 3.74 5.20
C ARG A 148 12.56 3.04 3.88
N ALA A 149 11.59 2.29 3.35
CA ALA A 149 11.72 1.66 2.02
C ALA A 149 11.90 2.71 0.93
N TRP A 150 11.13 3.80 0.98
CA TRP A 150 11.26 4.90 0.03
C TRP A 150 12.59 5.65 0.17
N GLN A 151 13.00 6.00 1.38
CA GLN A 151 14.29 6.63 1.64
C GLN A 151 15.45 5.77 1.13
N SER A 152 15.41 4.46 1.35
CA SER A 152 16.44 3.52 0.83
C SER A 152 16.47 3.49 -0.71
N ALA A 153 15.33 3.61 -1.37
CA ALA A 153 15.26 3.69 -2.83
C ALA A 153 15.91 4.97 -3.37
N LEU A 154 15.63 6.12 -2.74
CA LEU A 154 16.25 7.41 -3.08
C LEU A 154 17.76 7.40 -2.81
N GLU A 155 18.17 6.92 -1.64
CA GLU A 155 19.59 6.82 -1.29
C GLU A 155 20.37 5.99 -2.30
N ARG A 156 19.82 4.83 -2.70
CA ARG A 156 20.39 3.99 -3.73
C ARG A 156 20.50 4.71 -5.07
N ALA A 157 19.48 5.48 -5.47
CA ALA A 157 19.51 6.24 -6.72
C ALA A 157 20.56 7.36 -6.70
N ILE A 158 20.76 8.03 -5.56
CA ILE A 158 21.81 9.03 -5.36
C ILE A 158 23.19 8.38 -5.51
N ARG A 159 23.46 7.28 -4.82
CA ARG A 159 24.73 6.55 -4.92
C ARG A 159 25.03 6.11 -6.35
N LEU A 160 24.05 5.55 -7.05
CA LEU A 160 24.20 5.18 -8.45
C LEU A 160 24.44 6.38 -9.37
N SER A 161 24.00 7.58 -8.99
CA SER A 161 24.28 8.81 -9.74
C SER A 161 25.72 9.29 -9.54
N ILE A 162 26.29 9.10 -8.35
CA ILE A 162 27.71 9.35 -8.06
C ILE A 162 28.59 8.34 -8.83
N GLU A 163 28.27 7.05 -8.73
CA GLU A 163 29.00 5.97 -9.43
C GLU A 163 29.01 6.16 -10.96
N ALA A 164 27.92 6.68 -11.53
CA ALA A 164 27.82 6.98 -12.97
C ALA A 164 28.50 8.30 -13.38
N GLY A 165 29.11 9.04 -12.45
CA GLY A 165 29.73 10.34 -12.71
C GLY A 165 28.73 11.47 -13.00
N HIS A 166 27.45 11.26 -12.72
CA HIS A 166 26.40 12.27 -12.90
C HIS A 166 26.34 13.27 -11.74
N LEU A 167 26.82 12.88 -10.58
CA LEU A 167 27.01 13.73 -9.40
C LEU A 167 28.49 13.72 -9.02
N ARG A 168 28.91 14.73 -8.27
CA ARG A 168 30.28 14.85 -7.79
C ARG A 168 30.62 13.70 -6.84
N THR A 169 31.87 13.25 -6.84
CA THR A 169 32.34 12.15 -5.97
C THR A 169 32.34 12.50 -4.48
N ASP A 170 32.35 13.79 -4.16
CA ASP A 170 32.29 14.33 -2.79
C ASP A 170 30.87 14.68 -2.34
N THR A 171 29.84 14.27 -3.11
CA THR A 171 28.44 14.47 -2.71
C THR A 171 28.12 13.66 -1.46
N ASP A 172 27.67 14.35 -0.40
CA ASP A 172 27.13 13.69 0.79
C ASP A 172 25.76 13.07 0.48
N THR A 173 25.72 11.74 0.43
CA THR A 173 24.51 10.99 0.07
C THR A 173 23.39 11.18 1.10
N LEU A 174 23.72 11.25 2.40
CA LEU A 174 22.72 11.39 3.44
C LEU A 174 22.14 12.80 3.47
N GLN A 175 22.99 13.82 3.30
CA GLN A 175 22.53 15.21 3.20
C GLN A 175 21.61 15.38 1.99
N MET A 176 22.01 14.88 0.81
CA MET A 176 21.19 14.96 -0.40
C MET A 176 19.86 14.19 -0.26
N LEU A 177 19.88 13.02 0.40
CA LEU A 177 18.66 12.29 0.73
C LEU A 177 17.72 13.13 1.60
N PHE A 178 18.24 13.75 2.65
CA PHE A 178 17.48 14.60 3.54
C PHE A 178 16.83 15.78 2.79
N GLU A 179 17.61 16.45 1.93
CA GLU A 179 17.13 17.57 1.12
C GLU A 179 16.03 17.14 0.14
N VAL A 180 16.28 16.09 -0.64
CA VAL A 180 15.31 15.57 -1.63
C VAL A 180 14.01 15.09 -0.95
N HIS A 181 14.13 14.42 0.19
CA HIS A 181 12.98 13.92 0.93
C HIS A 181 12.22 15.07 1.61
N GLY A 182 12.93 16.02 2.22
CA GLY A 182 12.34 17.15 2.92
C GLY A 182 11.67 18.19 2.02
N LEU A 183 12.00 18.24 0.72
CA LEU A 183 11.33 19.15 -0.23
C LEU A 183 9.86 18.80 -0.50
N ILE A 184 9.42 17.60 -0.14
CA ILE A 184 8.06 17.10 -0.42
C ILE A 184 7.21 17.00 0.87
N LEU A 185 7.85 16.92 2.04
CA LEU A 185 7.18 16.89 3.34
C LEU A 185 6.78 18.27 3.81
#